data_f35ed0986491c020b869b93dbc9c24a9
#
_entry.id   f35ed0986491c020b869b93dbc9c24a9
#
_cell.length_a   1.000
_cell.length_b   1.000
_cell.length_c   1.000
_cell.angle_alpha   90.00
_cell.angle_beta   90.00
_cell.angle_gamma   90.00
#
_symmetry.space_group_name_H-M   'P 1'
#
loop_
_entity.id
_entity.type
_entity.pdbx_description
1 polymer ?
#
loop_
_entity_poly.entity_id
_entity_poly.type
_entity_poly.pdbx_seq_one_letter_code
_entity_poly.pdbx_strand_id
1 'polypeptide(L)'
;MYKKLIVLVGLPASGKSTYVKNINHRDSVVISSDAIREELNISSHTKESNGIVFKEVHDRIFKYLNKNSNVSNIIVDATNLSKKDRNFYERIRKNTNKYKCKVEYHLIWSSILSCIERDKNRQNPVGETTIKRLCSKFIVPPKDSTIIIKNDKKIFSYKDLLDKFGIVSHKSMYHLESINTHILMCDYKGFTYLHDIGKFFTQVQNGGFTSYPNHANVSTWEMIGYSENLSYDDLINVENHMTDKQKEIDTLSEKSKENLLIDENSRFSFDIYTTKPLLNSKYFRYITKYTPEMFWLRDISKTYREWENTFSKIGLDKNVVLNELLDSIDYTYKLRGSVFEKMSNRFLQDTKVLAYGLGKFQNIQEKPFNDIFMEAWRQKFCVPKGKVKYYEKFDGSCIYQYKIDGVEYWTTRGSGQELLEEFNIKIEKAKLNSTLLEVQDGDTIVYELIGKDNKIVVEYKDDLKLIPIAKCNEIGVTMLQKEIKNPNMSLENIEGYIIQDETGRLFKMKTKWYLNKHKFLSISDSKIIDAIDNNSIDDLMSMVDATFHDKIFYYLDIHKNNLQKKKDAEKIMIEVGRKEFFTNLKYSKFVSNFKYNRLKHFIKKEDLICQY
;
A
#
# COMPACT_ATOMS: atom_id res chain seq x y z
N MET A 1 -47.91 14.61 -22.23
CA MET A 1 -47.40 14.52 -20.83
C MET A 1 -46.10 13.67 -20.86
N TYR A 2 -45.06 14.03 -20.11
CA TYR A 2 -43.84 13.22 -20.00
C TYR A 2 -44.09 12.10 -19.02
N LYS A 3 -43.69 10.88 -19.39
CA LYS A 3 -43.63 9.72 -18.45
C LYS A 3 -42.47 9.91 -17.50
N LYS A 4 -42.52 9.27 -16.34
CA LYS A 4 -41.44 9.26 -15.36
C LYS A 4 -40.82 7.85 -15.29
N LEU A 5 -39.48 7.79 -15.44
CA LEU A 5 -38.70 6.58 -15.23
C LEU A 5 -37.93 6.71 -13.92
N ILE A 6 -38.37 5.99 -12.91
CA ILE A 6 -37.77 5.97 -11.58
C ILE A 6 -36.80 4.79 -11.53
N VAL A 7 -35.52 5.07 -11.44
CA VAL A 7 -34.45 4.07 -11.35
C VAL A 7 -33.97 3.99 -9.91
N LEU A 8 -34.23 2.86 -9.26
CA LEU A 8 -33.76 2.65 -7.91
C LEU A 8 -32.25 2.39 -7.92
N VAL A 9 -31.55 2.97 -6.96
CA VAL A 9 -30.11 2.79 -6.72
C VAL A 9 -29.94 2.38 -5.25
N GLY A 10 -29.28 1.24 -4.99
CA GLY A 10 -29.09 0.80 -3.60
C GLY A 10 -28.56 -0.62 -3.49
N LEU A 11 -27.92 -0.90 -2.34
CA LEU A 11 -27.38 -2.21 -2.01
C LEU A 11 -28.50 -3.27 -1.87
N PRO A 12 -28.19 -4.57 -1.99
CA PRO A 12 -29.08 -5.60 -1.51
C PRO A 12 -29.48 -5.35 -0.07
N ALA A 13 -30.73 -5.63 0.29
CA ALA A 13 -31.31 -5.38 1.61
C ALA A 13 -31.34 -3.90 2.09
N SER A 14 -31.07 -2.92 1.23
CA SER A 14 -31.19 -1.49 1.57
C SER A 14 -32.64 -0.99 1.73
N GLY A 15 -33.64 -1.82 1.44
CA GLY A 15 -35.06 -1.46 1.55
C GLY A 15 -35.74 -1.04 0.24
N LYS A 16 -35.11 -1.24 -0.92
CA LYS A 16 -35.67 -0.90 -2.23
C LYS A 16 -37.07 -1.47 -2.46
N SER A 17 -37.26 -2.77 -2.23
CA SER A 17 -38.56 -3.43 -2.46
C SER A 17 -39.65 -2.93 -1.51
N THR A 18 -39.30 -2.53 -0.28
CA THR A 18 -40.23 -1.87 0.65
C THR A 18 -40.60 -0.49 0.14
N TYR A 19 -39.61 0.27 -0.35
CA TYR A 19 -39.84 1.59 -0.94
C TYR A 19 -40.75 1.49 -2.18
N VAL A 20 -40.54 0.49 -3.05
CA VAL A 20 -41.41 0.26 -4.24
C VAL A 20 -42.86 0.08 -3.85
N LYS A 21 -43.16 -0.67 -2.78
CA LYS A 21 -44.53 -0.87 -2.30
C LYS A 21 -45.20 0.45 -1.92
N ASN A 22 -44.44 1.42 -1.41
CA ASN A 22 -44.96 2.72 -0.99
C ASN A 22 -45.19 3.70 -2.15
N ILE A 23 -44.44 3.58 -3.24
CA ILE A 23 -44.54 4.48 -4.40
C ILE A 23 -45.29 3.87 -5.60
N ASN A 24 -45.70 2.61 -5.50
CA ASN A 24 -46.40 1.91 -6.57
C ASN A 24 -47.88 2.29 -6.58
N HIS A 25 -48.27 3.11 -7.52
CA HIS A 25 -49.65 3.56 -7.72
C HIS A 25 -50.31 2.84 -8.91
N ARG A 26 -51.65 2.97 -9.07
CA ARG A 26 -52.44 2.30 -10.13
C ARG A 26 -51.94 2.57 -11.56
N ASP A 27 -51.30 3.71 -11.80
CA ASP A 27 -50.74 4.13 -13.07
C ASP A 27 -49.22 3.85 -13.20
N SER A 28 -48.67 3.03 -12.31
CA SER A 28 -47.25 2.67 -12.26
C SER A 28 -47.04 1.22 -12.66
N VAL A 29 -45.86 0.94 -13.24
CA VAL A 29 -45.39 -0.42 -13.51
C VAL A 29 -44.03 -0.62 -12.85
N VAL A 30 -43.82 -1.77 -12.22
CA VAL A 30 -42.54 -2.17 -11.62
C VAL A 30 -41.87 -3.19 -12.53
N ILE A 31 -40.62 -2.92 -12.87
CA ILE A 31 -39.74 -3.82 -13.63
C ILE A 31 -38.61 -4.23 -12.68
N SER A 32 -38.74 -5.45 -12.14
CA SER A 32 -37.76 -6.01 -11.19
C SER A 32 -36.80 -6.96 -11.90
N SER A 33 -35.50 -6.75 -11.73
CA SER A 33 -34.47 -7.65 -12.25
C SER A 33 -34.55 -9.05 -11.65
N ASP A 34 -34.94 -9.14 -10.38
CA ASP A 34 -35.06 -10.43 -9.67
C ASP A 34 -36.31 -11.21 -10.16
N ALA A 35 -37.44 -10.52 -10.35
CA ALA A 35 -38.65 -11.14 -10.92
C ALA A 35 -38.42 -11.63 -12.37
N ILE A 36 -37.69 -10.86 -13.19
CA ILE A 36 -37.34 -11.28 -14.56
C ILE A 36 -36.43 -12.51 -14.54
N ARG A 37 -35.49 -12.62 -13.58
CA ARG A 37 -34.68 -13.83 -13.43
C ARG A 37 -35.53 -15.06 -13.16
N GLU A 38 -36.49 -14.90 -12.25
CA GLU A 38 -37.41 -15.97 -11.88
C GLU A 38 -38.27 -16.37 -13.08
N GLU A 39 -38.86 -15.42 -13.80
CA GLU A 39 -39.65 -15.67 -15.05
C GLU A 39 -38.85 -16.39 -16.13
N LEU A 40 -37.54 -16.04 -16.28
CA LEU A 40 -36.63 -16.64 -17.26
C LEU A 40 -35.93 -17.91 -16.75
N ASN A 41 -36.19 -18.36 -15.51
CA ASN A 41 -35.53 -19.49 -14.86
C ASN A 41 -33.99 -19.35 -14.85
N ILE A 42 -33.48 -18.14 -14.66
CA ILE A 42 -32.04 -17.83 -14.59
C ILE A 42 -31.59 -17.74 -13.13
N SER A 43 -30.96 -18.79 -12.62
CA SER A 43 -30.41 -18.82 -11.25
C SER A 43 -28.99 -18.24 -11.14
N SER A 44 -28.22 -18.24 -12.24
CA SER A 44 -26.84 -17.78 -12.25
C SER A 44 -26.69 -16.25 -12.33
N HIS A 45 -25.59 -15.71 -11.79
CA HIS A 45 -25.25 -14.29 -11.85
C HIS A 45 -23.98 -14.04 -12.67
N THR A 46 -23.78 -14.79 -13.76
CA THR A 46 -22.66 -14.60 -14.69
C THR A 46 -22.85 -13.32 -15.52
N LYS A 47 -21.82 -12.91 -16.24
CA LYS A 47 -21.89 -11.74 -17.13
C LYS A 47 -22.92 -11.95 -18.24
N GLU A 48 -22.98 -13.16 -18.79
CA GLU A 48 -23.90 -13.57 -19.86
C GLU A 48 -25.36 -13.55 -19.38
N SER A 49 -25.64 -14.21 -18.25
CA SER A 49 -26.98 -14.26 -17.66
C SER A 49 -27.48 -12.88 -17.23
N ASN A 50 -26.62 -12.03 -16.69
CA ASN A 50 -26.94 -10.64 -16.42
C ASN A 50 -27.27 -9.87 -17.69
N GLY A 51 -26.54 -10.12 -18.80
CA GLY A 51 -26.81 -9.53 -20.11
C GLY A 51 -28.24 -9.83 -20.62
N ILE A 52 -28.69 -11.06 -20.47
CA ILE A 52 -30.05 -11.49 -20.86
C ILE A 52 -31.11 -10.77 -20.02
N VAL A 53 -30.95 -10.79 -18.70
CA VAL A 53 -31.90 -10.15 -17.75
C VAL A 53 -32.01 -8.65 -18.02
N PHE A 54 -30.88 -7.93 -18.14
CA PHE A 54 -30.93 -6.50 -18.35
C PHE A 54 -31.38 -6.10 -19.75
N LYS A 55 -31.19 -6.98 -20.77
CA LYS A 55 -31.82 -6.78 -22.05
C LYS A 55 -33.35 -6.78 -21.92
N GLU A 56 -33.91 -7.78 -21.24
CA GLU A 56 -35.35 -7.87 -20.99
C GLU A 56 -35.86 -6.64 -20.17
N VAL A 57 -35.12 -6.20 -19.17
CA VAL A 57 -35.43 -4.95 -18.42
C VAL A 57 -35.56 -3.77 -19.39
N HIS A 58 -34.61 -3.61 -20.33
CA HIS A 58 -34.59 -2.52 -21.29
C HIS A 58 -35.74 -2.61 -22.29
N ASP A 59 -36.04 -3.83 -22.79
CA ASP A 59 -37.12 -4.08 -23.75
C ASP A 59 -38.49 -3.77 -23.12
N ARG A 60 -38.69 -4.15 -21.81
CA ARG A 60 -39.91 -3.79 -21.07
C ARG A 60 -40.04 -2.28 -20.88
N ILE A 61 -38.93 -1.58 -20.55
CA ILE A 61 -38.94 -0.12 -20.45
C ILE A 61 -39.40 0.51 -21.78
N PHE A 62 -38.83 0.12 -22.90
CA PHE A 62 -39.24 0.63 -24.20
C PHE A 62 -40.69 0.33 -24.54
N LYS A 63 -41.20 -0.85 -24.19
CA LYS A 63 -42.63 -1.20 -24.35
C LYS A 63 -43.53 -0.19 -23.63
N TYR A 64 -43.19 0.18 -22.37
CA TYR A 64 -43.99 1.13 -21.59
C TYR A 64 -43.74 2.59 -21.94
N LEU A 65 -42.59 2.92 -22.55
CA LEU A 65 -42.34 4.27 -23.08
C LEU A 65 -43.19 4.57 -24.33
N ASN A 66 -43.71 3.54 -25.00
CA ASN A 66 -44.53 3.73 -26.18
C ASN A 66 -45.81 4.50 -25.87
N LYS A 67 -46.27 5.32 -26.82
CA LYS A 67 -47.37 6.29 -26.64
C LYS A 67 -48.73 5.67 -26.23
N ASN A 68 -48.95 4.38 -26.54
CA ASN A 68 -50.22 3.68 -26.30
C ASN A 68 -50.33 3.06 -24.90
N SER A 69 -49.35 3.26 -24.01
CA SER A 69 -49.36 2.75 -22.63
C SER A 69 -49.99 3.78 -21.70
N ASN A 70 -51.00 3.38 -20.93
CA ASN A 70 -51.62 4.21 -19.87
C ASN A 70 -50.75 4.34 -18.62
N VAL A 71 -49.50 3.88 -18.64
CA VAL A 71 -48.56 3.94 -17.55
C VAL A 71 -47.88 5.33 -17.50
N SER A 72 -48.00 6.01 -16.39
CA SER A 72 -47.36 7.30 -16.13
C SER A 72 -45.97 7.14 -15.52
N ASN A 73 -45.79 6.15 -14.63
CA ASN A 73 -44.54 5.89 -13.93
C ASN A 73 -44.00 4.49 -14.23
N ILE A 74 -42.73 4.40 -14.60
CA ILE A 74 -42.00 3.15 -14.78
C ILE A 74 -40.95 3.08 -13.68
N ILE A 75 -41.03 2.06 -12.82
CA ILE A 75 -40.14 1.87 -11.68
C ILE A 75 -39.21 0.71 -11.98
N VAL A 76 -37.90 0.93 -11.95
CA VAL A 76 -36.88 -0.11 -12.15
C VAL A 76 -36.30 -0.53 -10.82
N ASP A 77 -36.62 -1.75 -10.36
CA ASP A 77 -36.08 -2.33 -9.13
C ASP A 77 -34.88 -3.23 -9.45
N ALA A 78 -33.68 -2.63 -9.36
CA ALA A 78 -32.40 -3.28 -9.46
C ALA A 78 -31.36 -2.49 -8.63
N THR A 79 -30.13 -3.01 -8.48
CA THR A 79 -29.10 -2.34 -7.65
C THR A 79 -28.56 -1.05 -8.28
N ASN A 80 -28.31 -1.02 -9.59
CA ASN A 80 -27.91 0.14 -10.41
C ASN A 80 -26.78 1.00 -9.83
N LEU A 81 -25.81 0.39 -9.12
CA LEU A 81 -24.82 1.10 -8.32
C LEU A 81 -23.73 1.76 -9.16
N SER A 82 -23.29 1.12 -10.23
CA SER A 82 -22.19 1.65 -11.04
C SER A 82 -22.67 2.58 -12.16
N LYS A 83 -21.78 3.43 -12.65
CA LYS A 83 -22.03 4.25 -13.86
C LYS A 83 -22.40 3.37 -15.06
N LYS A 84 -21.76 2.19 -15.18
CA LYS A 84 -22.03 1.24 -16.26
C LYS A 84 -23.47 0.71 -16.21
N ASP A 85 -23.97 0.38 -15.01
CA ASP A 85 -25.33 -0.12 -14.84
C ASP A 85 -26.37 0.95 -15.23
N ARG A 86 -26.04 2.22 -15.06
CA ARG A 86 -26.93 3.35 -15.37
C ARG A 86 -26.79 3.93 -16.77
N ASN A 87 -25.82 3.49 -17.58
CA ASN A 87 -25.57 4.05 -18.92
C ASN A 87 -26.80 4.05 -19.84
N PHE A 88 -27.67 3.04 -19.72
CA PHE A 88 -28.90 2.97 -20.50
C PHE A 88 -29.87 4.08 -20.11
N TYR A 89 -30.09 4.30 -18.82
CA TYR A 89 -30.98 5.33 -18.29
C TYR A 89 -30.45 6.73 -18.55
N GLU A 90 -29.13 6.92 -18.48
CA GLU A 90 -28.46 8.16 -18.83
C GLU A 90 -28.68 8.57 -20.28
N ARG A 91 -28.72 7.61 -21.20
CA ARG A 91 -29.07 7.87 -22.60
C ARG A 91 -30.51 8.39 -22.73
N ILE A 92 -31.44 7.83 -21.99
CA ILE A 92 -32.84 8.31 -21.96
C ILE A 92 -32.90 9.70 -21.33
N ARG A 93 -32.22 9.94 -20.19
CA ARG A 93 -32.16 11.23 -19.49
C ARG A 93 -31.65 12.36 -20.39
N LYS A 94 -30.55 12.12 -21.09
CA LYS A 94 -29.97 13.10 -22.02
C LYS A 94 -30.85 13.36 -23.27
N ASN A 95 -31.78 12.49 -23.57
CA ASN A 95 -32.68 12.60 -24.73
C ASN A 95 -34.16 12.66 -24.30
N THR A 96 -34.45 13.38 -23.22
CA THR A 96 -35.79 13.50 -22.63
C THR A 96 -36.88 13.84 -23.64
N ASN A 97 -36.63 14.78 -24.57
CA ASN A 97 -37.60 15.19 -25.59
C ASN A 97 -37.88 14.05 -26.61
N LYS A 98 -36.86 13.27 -27.01
CA LYS A 98 -37.00 12.13 -27.91
C LYS A 98 -37.88 11.06 -27.30
N TYR A 99 -37.60 10.69 -26.05
CA TYR A 99 -38.31 9.61 -25.37
C TYR A 99 -39.57 10.08 -24.64
N LYS A 100 -39.80 11.39 -24.53
CA LYS A 100 -40.89 12.01 -23.74
C LYS A 100 -40.94 11.44 -22.31
N CYS A 101 -39.76 11.27 -21.70
CA CYS A 101 -39.57 10.63 -20.42
C CYS A 101 -38.56 11.43 -19.57
N LYS A 102 -38.91 11.69 -18.31
CA LYS A 102 -38.01 12.23 -17.29
C LYS A 102 -37.45 11.07 -16.48
N VAL A 103 -36.14 11.00 -16.31
CA VAL A 103 -35.46 9.97 -15.51
C VAL A 103 -35.13 10.56 -14.15
N GLU A 104 -35.52 9.86 -13.08
CA GLU A 104 -35.18 10.16 -11.70
C GLU A 104 -34.47 8.97 -11.08
N TYR A 105 -33.37 9.21 -10.35
CA TYR A 105 -32.68 8.20 -9.58
C TYR A 105 -33.12 8.32 -8.12
N HIS A 106 -33.72 7.26 -7.57
CA HIS A 106 -34.05 7.19 -6.17
C HIS A 106 -32.99 6.33 -5.47
N LEU A 107 -32.07 7.01 -4.76
CA LEU A 107 -31.00 6.37 -4.01
C LEU A 107 -31.54 5.92 -2.64
N ILE A 108 -31.75 4.63 -2.51
CA ILE A 108 -32.26 3.99 -1.27
C ILE A 108 -31.07 3.59 -0.43
N TRP A 109 -30.72 4.44 0.52
CA TRP A 109 -29.55 4.25 1.35
C TRP A 109 -29.88 3.49 2.64
N SER A 110 -29.01 2.55 2.98
CA SER A 110 -28.84 1.95 4.31
C SER A 110 -27.34 1.66 4.50
N SER A 111 -26.85 1.70 5.74
CA SER A 111 -25.45 1.38 6.01
C SER A 111 -25.11 -0.04 5.55
N ILE A 112 -23.85 -0.27 5.17
CA ILE A 112 -23.37 -1.61 4.76
C ILE A 112 -23.71 -2.65 5.84
N LEU A 113 -23.52 -2.29 7.10
CA LEU A 113 -23.76 -3.20 8.23
C LEU A 113 -25.23 -3.53 8.41
N SER A 114 -26.12 -2.55 8.27
CA SER A 114 -27.56 -2.80 8.28
C SER A 114 -27.98 -3.66 7.10
N CYS A 115 -27.38 -3.46 5.93
CA CYS A 115 -27.62 -4.30 4.76
C CYS A 115 -27.19 -5.75 5.01
N ILE A 116 -26.01 -5.97 5.60
CA ILE A 116 -25.49 -7.31 5.93
C ILE A 116 -26.40 -8.00 6.96
N GLU A 117 -26.80 -7.29 8.01
CA GLU A 117 -27.68 -7.85 9.05
C GLU A 117 -29.05 -8.23 8.48
N ARG A 118 -29.68 -7.35 7.69
CA ARG A 118 -30.98 -7.64 7.05
C ARG A 118 -30.87 -8.76 6.02
N ASP A 119 -29.74 -8.87 5.32
CA ASP A 119 -29.53 -9.91 4.31
C ASP A 119 -29.49 -11.31 4.92
N LYS A 120 -28.93 -11.46 6.14
CA LYS A 120 -28.91 -12.74 6.86
C LYS A 120 -30.31 -13.31 7.12
N ASN A 121 -31.33 -12.44 7.22
CA ASN A 121 -32.72 -12.82 7.48
C ASN A 121 -33.57 -12.96 6.19
N ARG A 122 -32.95 -12.87 5.01
CA ARG A 122 -33.65 -13.06 3.72
C ARG A 122 -33.77 -14.54 3.38
N GLN A 123 -34.83 -14.89 2.68
CA GLN A 123 -34.99 -16.25 2.13
C GLN A 123 -33.82 -16.65 1.20
N ASN A 124 -33.33 -15.70 0.40
CA ASN A 124 -32.19 -15.88 -0.48
C ASN A 124 -31.12 -14.81 -0.20
N PRO A 125 -30.25 -15.02 0.82
CA PRO A 125 -29.20 -14.06 1.16
C PRO A 125 -28.09 -14.04 0.09
N VAL A 126 -27.59 -12.86 -0.24
CA VAL A 126 -26.46 -12.70 -1.19
C VAL A 126 -25.09 -12.77 -0.49
N GLY A 127 -25.05 -12.58 0.82
CA GLY A 127 -23.89 -12.66 1.67
C GLY A 127 -23.07 -11.36 1.77
N GLU A 128 -22.35 -11.25 2.88
CA GLU A 128 -21.54 -10.08 3.24
C GLU A 128 -20.53 -9.69 2.16
N THR A 129 -19.77 -10.65 1.66
CA THR A 129 -18.75 -10.42 0.61
C THR A 129 -19.36 -9.81 -0.65
N THR A 130 -20.57 -10.27 -1.04
CA THR A 130 -21.26 -9.71 -2.21
C THR A 130 -21.73 -8.29 -1.95
N ILE A 131 -22.26 -7.99 -0.76
CA ILE A 131 -22.71 -6.64 -0.39
C ILE A 131 -21.53 -5.66 -0.42
N LYS A 132 -20.40 -6.01 0.22
CA LYS A 132 -19.17 -5.19 0.20
C LYS A 132 -18.65 -4.97 -1.22
N ARG A 133 -18.57 -6.03 -2.02
CA ARG A 133 -18.16 -5.96 -3.44
C ARG A 133 -19.10 -5.11 -4.30
N LEU A 134 -20.38 -5.11 -4.04
CA LEU A 134 -21.34 -4.26 -4.74
C LEU A 134 -21.21 -2.81 -4.30
N CYS A 135 -21.03 -2.54 -3.01
CA CYS A 135 -20.79 -1.21 -2.50
C CYS A 135 -19.53 -0.57 -3.10
N SER A 136 -18.45 -1.33 -3.27
CA SER A 136 -17.22 -0.86 -3.88
C SER A 136 -17.35 -0.43 -5.37
N LYS A 137 -18.51 -0.66 -6.00
CA LYS A 137 -18.84 -0.20 -7.35
C LYS A 137 -19.74 1.03 -7.37
N PHE A 138 -20.12 1.52 -6.20
CA PHE A 138 -21.01 2.66 -6.11
C PHE A 138 -20.36 3.91 -6.69
N ILE A 139 -21.10 4.59 -7.54
CA ILE A 139 -20.77 5.90 -8.12
C ILE A 139 -22.00 6.77 -7.93
N VAL A 140 -21.83 8.00 -7.50
CA VAL A 140 -22.95 8.93 -7.25
C VAL A 140 -23.72 9.18 -8.55
N PRO A 141 -25.07 9.05 -8.56
CA PRO A 141 -25.88 9.42 -9.73
C PRO A 141 -25.88 10.96 -9.93
N PRO A 142 -26.29 11.48 -11.09
CA PRO A 142 -26.28 12.92 -11.36
C PRO A 142 -27.16 13.74 -10.39
N LYS A 143 -26.63 14.88 -9.90
CA LYS A 143 -27.26 15.76 -8.89
C LYS A 143 -28.69 16.21 -9.24
N ASP A 144 -28.89 16.61 -10.49
CA ASP A 144 -30.15 17.20 -11.00
C ASP A 144 -31.31 16.22 -11.14
N SER A 145 -31.05 14.92 -10.97
CA SER A 145 -32.01 13.83 -11.16
C SER A 145 -32.02 12.82 -10.01
N THR A 146 -31.37 13.12 -8.88
CA THR A 146 -31.23 12.18 -7.75
C THR A 146 -32.02 12.65 -6.53
N ILE A 147 -32.78 11.71 -5.96
CA ILE A 147 -33.47 11.84 -4.67
C ILE A 147 -32.83 10.81 -3.73
N ILE A 148 -32.34 11.25 -2.58
CA ILE A 148 -31.73 10.39 -1.56
C ILE A 148 -32.78 10.06 -0.50
N ILE A 149 -33.02 8.76 -0.26
CA ILE A 149 -33.92 8.23 0.75
C ILE A 149 -33.11 7.43 1.76
N LYS A 150 -33.05 7.91 3.00
CA LYS A 150 -32.31 7.27 4.09
C LYS A 150 -33.24 6.36 4.88
N ASN A 151 -32.99 5.05 4.86
CA ASN A 151 -33.75 4.05 5.61
C ASN A 151 -33.17 3.75 7.00
N ASP A 152 -31.92 4.12 7.24
CA ASP A 152 -31.32 4.04 8.57
C ASP A 152 -31.32 5.43 9.22
N LYS A 153 -31.71 5.46 10.49
CA LYS A 153 -31.76 6.71 11.28
C LYS A 153 -30.54 6.94 12.16
N LYS A 154 -29.56 6.04 12.12
CA LYS A 154 -28.33 6.19 12.91
C LYS A 154 -27.34 7.05 12.17
N ILE A 155 -27.12 8.23 12.71
CA ILE A 155 -25.95 9.06 12.42
C ILE A 155 -24.83 8.49 13.28
N PHE A 156 -23.74 8.03 12.65
CA PHE A 156 -22.56 7.59 13.37
C PHE A 156 -21.62 8.78 13.57
N SER A 157 -21.27 9.07 14.82
CA SER A 157 -20.19 9.97 15.16
C SER A 157 -18.83 9.28 14.97
N TYR A 158 -17.76 10.05 14.98
CA TYR A 158 -16.40 9.50 15.04
C TYR A 158 -16.23 8.55 16.23
N LYS A 159 -16.85 8.85 17.38
CA LYS A 159 -16.84 7.97 18.54
C LYS A 159 -17.49 6.62 18.25
N ASP A 160 -18.61 6.60 17.53
CA ASP A 160 -19.27 5.33 17.16
C ASP A 160 -18.37 4.49 16.24
N LEU A 161 -17.56 5.12 15.37
CA LEU A 161 -16.56 4.42 14.55
C LEU A 161 -15.46 3.82 15.42
N LEU A 162 -14.93 4.58 16.40
CA LEU A 162 -13.93 4.10 17.35
C LEU A 162 -14.46 2.94 18.19
N ASP A 163 -15.67 3.05 18.74
CA ASP A 163 -16.28 2.02 19.58
C ASP A 163 -16.51 0.72 18.79
N LYS A 164 -16.77 0.83 17.49
CA LYS A 164 -17.05 -0.32 16.64
C LYS A 164 -15.81 -0.98 16.05
N PHE A 165 -14.86 -0.20 15.55
CA PHE A 165 -13.71 -0.70 14.82
C PHE A 165 -12.40 -0.59 15.59
N GLY A 166 -12.40 0.17 16.69
CA GLY A 166 -11.17 0.47 17.43
C GLY A 166 -10.19 1.32 16.62
N ILE A 167 -8.94 1.33 17.06
CA ILE A 167 -7.83 1.94 16.32
C ILE A 167 -7.33 0.92 15.30
N VAL A 168 -7.39 1.26 14.02
CA VAL A 168 -7.00 0.37 12.92
C VAL A 168 -5.73 0.88 12.27
N SER A 169 -4.65 0.12 12.41
CA SER A 169 -3.39 0.39 11.71
C SER A 169 -3.57 0.27 10.20
N HIS A 170 -3.04 1.23 9.45
CA HIS A 170 -3.02 1.15 7.99
C HIS A 170 -2.22 -0.06 7.48
N LYS A 171 -1.07 -0.39 8.12
CA LYS A 171 -0.10 -1.39 7.64
C LYS A 171 0.14 -1.26 6.14
N SER A 172 0.20 -0.03 5.66
CA SER A 172 0.28 0.33 4.25
C SER A 172 1.70 0.79 3.91
N MET A 173 2.08 0.70 2.65
CA MET A 173 3.33 1.29 2.15
C MET A 173 3.31 2.84 2.13
N TYR A 174 2.13 3.44 2.28
CA TYR A 174 1.93 4.89 2.14
C TYR A 174 1.58 5.59 3.45
N HIS A 175 1.27 4.84 4.51
CA HIS A 175 0.81 5.36 5.79
C HIS A 175 1.46 4.61 6.94
N LEU A 176 2.12 5.33 7.86
CA LEU A 176 2.62 4.78 9.12
C LEU A 176 1.61 4.94 10.25
N GLU A 177 0.81 5.99 10.20
CA GLU A 177 -0.26 6.27 11.15
C GLU A 177 -1.44 5.30 10.96
N SER A 178 -2.29 5.22 11.98
CA SER A 178 -3.58 4.52 11.87
C SER A 178 -4.55 5.24 10.94
N ILE A 179 -5.59 4.52 10.46
CA ILE A 179 -6.69 5.14 9.73
C ILE A 179 -7.31 6.25 10.56
N ASN A 180 -7.46 6.02 11.85
CA ASN A 180 -8.06 6.97 12.80
C ASN A 180 -7.26 8.28 12.89
N THR A 181 -5.95 8.19 13.03
CA THR A 181 -5.07 9.37 13.06
C THR A 181 -5.12 10.13 11.74
N HIS A 182 -5.07 9.42 10.61
CA HIS A 182 -5.12 10.03 9.28
C HIS A 182 -6.41 10.81 9.05
N ILE A 183 -7.57 10.18 9.29
CA ILE A 183 -8.88 10.85 9.04
C ILE A 183 -9.09 12.07 9.93
N LEU A 184 -8.62 12.05 11.19
CA LEU A 184 -8.71 13.20 12.08
C LEU A 184 -7.79 14.34 11.65
N MET A 185 -6.59 14.04 11.15
CA MET A 185 -5.69 15.06 10.61
C MET A 185 -6.25 15.71 9.34
N CYS A 186 -6.89 14.93 8.48
CA CYS A 186 -7.57 15.47 7.30
C CYS A 186 -8.76 16.38 7.70
N ASP A 187 -9.57 15.94 8.67
CA ASP A 187 -10.71 16.71 9.17
C ASP A 187 -10.28 18.06 9.77
N TYR A 188 -9.22 18.04 10.58
CA TYR A 188 -8.62 19.25 11.13
C TYR A 188 -8.17 20.25 10.04
N LYS A 189 -7.71 19.74 8.89
CA LYS A 189 -7.30 20.55 7.72
C LYS A 189 -8.45 20.93 6.78
N GLY A 190 -9.68 20.51 7.09
CA GLY A 190 -10.88 20.86 6.34
C GLY A 190 -11.34 19.85 5.28
N PHE A 191 -10.77 18.64 5.29
CA PHE A 191 -11.29 17.52 4.50
C PHE A 191 -11.93 16.49 5.43
N THR A 192 -13.22 16.27 5.30
CA THR A 192 -14.05 15.47 6.23
C THR A 192 -13.40 14.15 6.65
N TYR A 193 -13.49 13.83 7.96
CA TYR A 193 -13.05 12.51 8.47
C TYR A 193 -13.77 11.33 7.80
N LEU A 194 -14.89 11.57 7.13
CA LEU A 194 -15.66 10.55 6.43
C LEU A 194 -15.02 10.10 5.11
N HIS A 195 -14.03 10.83 4.57
CA HIS A 195 -13.45 10.53 3.25
C HIS A 195 -12.87 9.11 3.16
N ASP A 196 -12.37 8.59 4.26
CA ASP A 196 -11.66 7.32 4.35
C ASP A 196 -12.37 6.23 5.20
N ILE A 197 -13.61 6.47 5.65
CA ILE A 197 -14.34 5.47 6.44
C ILE A 197 -14.54 4.14 5.70
N GLY A 198 -14.52 4.18 4.37
CA GLY A 198 -14.58 2.98 3.52
C GLY A 198 -13.42 2.02 3.76
N LYS A 199 -12.27 2.49 4.26
CA LYS A 199 -11.11 1.65 4.58
C LYS A 199 -11.44 0.58 5.63
N PHE A 200 -12.34 0.86 6.58
CA PHE A 200 -12.80 -0.14 7.57
C PHE A 200 -13.54 -1.33 6.95
N PHE A 201 -14.06 -1.20 5.73
CA PHE A 201 -14.85 -2.23 5.05
C PHE A 201 -14.13 -2.90 3.89
N THR A 202 -13.06 -2.28 3.37
CA THR A 202 -12.38 -2.71 2.14
C THR A 202 -10.96 -3.21 2.35
N GLN A 203 -10.59 -3.44 3.60
CA GLN A 203 -9.27 -3.91 3.97
C GLN A 203 -8.96 -5.27 3.33
N VAL A 204 -7.82 -5.36 2.65
CA VAL A 204 -7.29 -6.59 2.03
C VAL A 204 -5.80 -6.68 2.29
N GLN A 205 -5.33 -7.82 2.78
CA GLN A 205 -3.90 -8.08 2.94
C GLN A 205 -3.27 -8.34 1.57
N ASN A 206 -2.18 -7.66 1.27
CA ASN A 206 -1.48 -7.73 0.00
C ASN A 206 0.03 -7.83 0.23
N GLY A 207 0.53 -9.05 0.29
CA GLY A 207 1.95 -9.31 0.44
C GLY A 207 2.54 -8.73 1.72
N GLY A 208 1.86 -8.89 2.86
CA GLY A 208 2.29 -8.37 4.14
C GLY A 208 1.89 -6.91 4.40
N PHE A 209 1.42 -6.17 3.38
CA PHE A 209 0.80 -4.85 3.57
C PHE A 209 -0.69 -4.91 3.34
N THR A 210 -1.40 -3.94 3.90
CA THR A 210 -2.82 -3.76 3.71
C THR A 210 -3.09 -2.82 2.54
N SER A 211 -4.05 -3.15 1.69
CA SER A 211 -4.61 -2.27 0.67
C SER A 211 -6.10 -2.09 0.89
N TYR A 212 -6.63 -1.00 0.35
CA TYR A 212 -8.03 -0.60 0.53
C TYR A 212 -8.68 -0.31 -0.83
N PRO A 213 -8.89 -1.35 -1.67
CA PRO A 213 -9.39 -1.15 -3.02
C PRO A 213 -10.78 -0.53 -3.02
N ASN A 214 -10.96 0.55 -3.82
CA ASN A 214 -12.22 1.29 -3.98
C ASN A 214 -12.83 1.80 -2.67
N HIS A 215 -12.03 2.06 -1.63
CA HIS A 215 -12.53 2.63 -0.37
C HIS A 215 -13.23 3.98 -0.58
N ALA A 216 -12.80 4.80 -1.53
CA ALA A 216 -13.46 6.05 -1.88
C ALA A 216 -14.95 5.87 -2.20
N ASN A 217 -15.28 4.87 -3.03
CA ASN A 217 -16.66 4.56 -3.39
C ASN A 217 -17.48 4.09 -2.16
N VAL A 218 -16.85 3.31 -1.29
CA VAL A 218 -17.47 2.81 -0.05
C VAL A 218 -17.63 3.96 0.95
N SER A 219 -16.64 4.83 1.07
CA SER A 219 -16.72 6.05 1.90
C SER A 219 -17.87 6.94 1.42
N THR A 220 -17.96 7.17 0.11
CA THR A 220 -19.04 7.97 -0.49
C THR A 220 -20.42 7.39 -0.19
N TRP A 221 -20.56 6.04 -0.23
CA TRP A 221 -21.82 5.39 0.16
C TRP A 221 -22.13 5.60 1.64
N GLU A 222 -21.16 5.31 2.53
CA GLU A 222 -21.39 5.37 3.98
C GLU A 222 -21.64 6.80 4.45
N MET A 223 -20.92 7.81 3.94
CA MET A 223 -21.09 9.20 4.39
C MET A 223 -22.48 9.77 4.18
N ILE A 224 -23.30 9.20 3.27
CA ILE A 224 -24.69 9.61 3.06
C ILE A 224 -25.50 9.54 4.36
N GLY A 225 -25.22 8.54 5.21
CA GLY A 225 -25.92 8.36 6.47
C GLY A 225 -25.29 9.06 7.67
N TYR A 226 -24.01 9.42 7.58
CA TYR A 226 -23.26 9.95 8.72
C TYR A 226 -23.27 11.49 8.80
N SER A 227 -23.74 12.18 7.77
CA SER A 227 -23.85 13.64 7.77
C SER A 227 -25.29 14.12 7.60
N GLU A 228 -25.75 15.02 8.49
CA GLU A 228 -27.06 15.65 8.35
C GLU A 228 -27.08 16.72 7.26
N ASN A 229 -25.97 17.45 7.13
CA ASN A 229 -25.81 18.60 6.21
C ASN A 229 -24.94 18.27 4.99
N LEU A 230 -25.07 17.05 4.47
CA LEU A 230 -24.29 16.59 3.34
C LEU A 230 -24.66 17.32 2.07
N SER A 231 -23.73 18.04 1.49
CA SER A 231 -23.89 18.55 0.14
C SER A 231 -23.58 17.47 -0.89
N TYR A 232 -24.20 17.58 -2.07
CA TYR A 232 -23.86 16.67 -3.17
C TYR A 232 -22.38 16.79 -3.60
N ASP A 233 -21.82 17.98 -3.47
CA ASP A 233 -20.43 18.26 -3.83
C ASP A 233 -19.46 17.56 -2.85
N ASP A 234 -19.85 17.36 -1.58
CA ASP A 234 -19.07 16.57 -0.62
C ASP A 234 -18.98 15.09 -1.05
N LEU A 235 -20.08 14.52 -1.56
CA LEU A 235 -20.08 13.16 -2.11
C LEU A 235 -19.12 13.04 -3.28
N ILE A 236 -19.13 13.99 -4.19
CA ILE A 236 -18.22 14.00 -5.35
C ILE A 236 -16.77 14.20 -4.92
N ASN A 237 -16.51 15.06 -3.93
CA ASN A 237 -15.17 15.27 -3.41
C ASN A 237 -14.59 13.97 -2.82
N VAL A 238 -15.39 13.22 -2.03
CA VAL A 238 -14.96 11.95 -1.46
C VAL A 238 -14.85 10.86 -2.54
N GLU A 239 -15.76 10.80 -3.51
CA GLU A 239 -15.66 9.86 -4.64
C GLU A 239 -14.32 10.01 -5.39
N ASN A 240 -13.84 11.25 -5.53
CA ASN A 240 -12.67 11.59 -6.34
C ASN A 240 -11.34 11.66 -5.57
N HIS A 241 -11.32 11.51 -4.23
CA HIS A 241 -10.11 11.75 -3.45
C HIS A 241 -8.95 10.77 -3.74
N MET A 242 -9.20 9.67 -4.44
CA MET A 242 -8.18 8.72 -4.89
C MET A 242 -7.81 8.86 -6.38
N THR A 243 -8.17 10.00 -7.00
CA THR A 243 -7.83 10.26 -8.41
C THR A 243 -6.33 10.58 -8.53
N ASP A 244 -5.60 9.73 -9.26
CA ASP A 244 -4.14 9.79 -9.40
C ASP A 244 -3.65 10.18 -10.81
N LYS A 245 -4.56 10.24 -11.79
CA LYS A 245 -4.23 10.58 -13.17
C LYS A 245 -4.39 12.07 -13.42
N GLN A 246 -3.33 12.72 -13.88
CA GLN A 246 -3.30 14.17 -14.12
C GLN A 246 -4.46 14.67 -14.96
N LYS A 247 -4.80 13.98 -16.06
CA LYS A 247 -5.94 14.35 -16.91
C LYS A 247 -7.29 14.34 -16.19
N GLU A 248 -7.47 13.44 -15.25
CA GLU A 248 -8.67 13.33 -14.43
C GLU A 248 -8.65 14.43 -13.36
N ILE A 249 -7.50 14.67 -12.72
CA ILE A 249 -7.29 15.75 -11.74
C ILE A 249 -7.61 17.12 -12.35
N ASP A 250 -7.18 17.37 -13.59
CA ASP A 250 -7.42 18.65 -14.29
C ASP A 250 -8.92 18.94 -14.49
N THR A 251 -9.76 17.91 -14.50
CA THR A 251 -11.22 18.05 -14.62
C THR A 251 -11.94 18.25 -13.29
N LEU A 252 -11.24 18.09 -12.17
CA LEU A 252 -11.82 18.25 -10.83
C LEU A 252 -12.08 19.73 -10.49
N SER A 253 -13.03 19.95 -9.58
CA SER A 253 -13.22 21.27 -8.97
C SER A 253 -11.97 21.67 -8.14
N GLU A 254 -11.77 22.97 -7.95
CA GLU A 254 -10.67 23.46 -7.10
C GLU A 254 -10.76 22.89 -5.69
N LYS A 255 -11.96 22.77 -5.12
CA LYS A 255 -12.16 22.14 -3.80
C LYS A 255 -11.74 20.67 -3.77
N SER A 256 -12.03 19.92 -4.84
CA SER A 256 -11.57 18.51 -4.95
C SER A 256 -10.04 18.43 -5.04
N LYS A 257 -9.39 19.33 -5.76
CA LYS A 257 -7.92 19.42 -5.84
C LYS A 257 -7.30 19.76 -4.49
N GLU A 258 -7.89 20.71 -3.77
CA GLU A 258 -7.49 21.07 -2.41
C GLU A 258 -7.59 19.86 -1.46
N ASN A 259 -8.68 19.11 -1.52
CA ASN A 259 -8.90 17.93 -0.70
C ASN A 259 -7.88 16.81 -1.01
N LEU A 260 -7.52 16.59 -2.28
CA LEU A 260 -6.42 15.69 -2.65
C LEU A 260 -5.10 16.08 -1.99
N LEU A 261 -4.79 17.39 -2.00
CA LEU A 261 -3.56 17.90 -1.37
C LEU A 261 -3.59 17.76 0.16
N ILE A 262 -4.76 17.98 0.79
CA ILE A 262 -4.94 17.78 2.22
C ILE A 262 -4.71 16.31 2.57
N ASP A 263 -5.29 15.37 1.82
CA ASP A 263 -5.11 13.93 2.02
C ASP A 263 -3.61 13.55 1.93
N GLU A 264 -2.94 13.98 0.87
CA GLU A 264 -1.51 13.70 0.68
C GLU A 264 -0.64 14.29 1.79
N ASN A 265 -0.91 15.53 2.23
CA ASN A 265 -0.15 16.21 3.28
C ASN A 265 -0.58 15.82 4.71
N SER A 266 -1.50 14.88 4.88
CA SER A 266 -1.98 14.40 6.18
C SER A 266 -1.55 12.99 6.50
N ARG A 267 -0.49 12.50 5.86
CA ARG A 267 0.07 11.16 6.09
C ARG A 267 1.54 11.22 6.48
N PHE A 268 1.95 10.23 7.29
CA PHE A 268 3.35 9.93 7.51
C PHE A 268 3.81 8.98 6.40
N SER A 269 4.49 9.53 5.41
CA SER A 269 4.87 8.80 4.21
C SER A 269 5.83 7.65 4.51
N PHE A 270 5.57 6.51 3.90
CA PHE A 270 6.32 5.28 4.07
C PHE A 270 6.90 4.81 2.73
N ASP A 271 7.98 5.42 2.32
CA ASP A 271 8.53 5.20 0.98
C ASP A 271 9.87 4.44 0.95
N ILE A 272 10.24 3.79 2.07
CA ILE A 272 11.54 3.12 2.21
C ILE A 272 11.56 1.71 1.59
N TYR A 273 10.41 1.03 1.51
CA TYR A 273 10.33 -0.32 0.98
C TYR A 273 9.59 -0.38 -0.34
N THR A 274 10.03 -1.27 -1.20
CA THR A 274 9.36 -1.59 -2.46
C THR A 274 9.36 -3.10 -2.66
N THR A 275 8.52 -3.56 -3.57
CA THR A 275 8.48 -4.95 -3.97
C THR A 275 9.17 -5.13 -5.31
N LYS A 276 9.91 -6.22 -5.46
CA LYS A 276 10.46 -6.65 -6.76
C LYS A 276 9.90 -8.01 -7.15
N PRO A 277 9.47 -8.20 -8.41
CA PRO A 277 9.05 -9.51 -8.89
C PRO A 277 10.22 -10.49 -8.86
N LEU A 278 9.97 -11.76 -8.53
CA LEU A 278 10.89 -12.88 -8.72
C LEU A 278 10.76 -13.43 -10.15
N LEU A 279 11.71 -14.28 -10.55
CA LEU A 279 11.91 -14.79 -11.92
C LEU A 279 10.63 -15.16 -12.69
N ASN A 280 9.64 -15.72 -12.04
CA ASN A 280 8.41 -16.19 -12.70
C ASN A 280 7.21 -15.27 -12.50
N SER A 281 7.39 -14.01 -12.12
CA SER A 281 6.34 -12.97 -11.96
C SER A 281 5.16 -13.30 -11.01
N LYS A 282 5.10 -14.53 -10.46
CA LYS A 282 4.06 -14.97 -9.50
C LYS A 282 4.38 -14.51 -8.07
N TYR A 283 5.66 -14.25 -7.76
CA TYR A 283 6.14 -13.91 -6.43
C TYR A 283 6.79 -12.54 -6.37
N PHE A 284 6.79 -11.93 -5.18
CA PHE A 284 7.43 -10.67 -4.89
C PHE A 284 8.29 -10.76 -3.63
N ARG A 285 9.34 -9.94 -3.57
CA ARG A 285 10.18 -9.76 -2.38
C ARG A 285 10.18 -8.31 -1.94
N TYR A 286 10.08 -8.07 -0.64
CA TYR A 286 10.29 -6.76 -0.06
C TYR A 286 11.77 -6.41 -0.02
N ILE A 287 12.12 -5.27 -0.57
CA ILE A 287 13.47 -4.74 -0.59
C ILE A 287 13.45 -3.28 -0.14
N THR A 288 14.60 -2.80 0.37
CA THR A 288 14.78 -1.38 0.70
C THR A 288 14.85 -0.55 -0.57
N LYS A 289 14.16 0.59 -0.63
CA LYS A 289 14.36 1.63 -1.65
C LYS A 289 15.68 2.39 -1.42
N TYR A 290 15.99 3.31 -2.32
CA TYR A 290 17.23 4.10 -2.35
C TYR A 290 17.36 5.13 -1.23
N THR A 291 16.32 5.42 -0.45
CA THR A 291 16.37 6.38 0.66
C THR A 291 17.02 5.71 1.88
N PRO A 292 18.12 6.25 2.44
CA PRO A 292 18.70 5.74 3.67
C PRO A 292 17.72 5.85 4.82
N GLU A 293 17.73 4.85 5.69
CA GLU A 293 16.82 4.75 6.82
C GLU A 293 16.85 5.98 7.73
N MET A 294 18.05 6.46 8.08
CA MET A 294 18.20 7.63 8.95
C MET A 294 17.65 8.92 8.35
N PHE A 295 17.72 9.07 7.02
CA PHE A 295 17.13 10.20 6.31
C PHE A 295 15.60 10.15 6.40
N TRP A 296 15.04 9.02 6.09
CA TRP A 296 13.62 8.76 6.17
C TRP A 296 13.07 8.90 7.62
N LEU A 297 13.76 8.38 8.65
CA LEU A 297 13.38 8.56 10.03
C LEU A 297 13.39 10.04 10.47
N ARG A 298 14.33 10.84 9.96
CA ARG A 298 14.37 12.29 10.22
C ARG A 298 13.20 13.02 9.58
N ASP A 299 12.77 12.61 8.39
CA ASP A 299 11.57 13.17 7.75
C ASP A 299 10.32 12.87 8.57
N ILE A 300 10.15 11.64 9.06
CA ILE A 300 9.06 11.29 9.98
C ILE A 300 9.14 12.10 11.27
N SER A 301 10.32 12.18 11.87
CA SER A 301 10.53 12.95 13.10
C SER A 301 10.16 14.43 12.91
N LYS A 302 10.53 15.02 11.77
CA LYS A 302 10.16 16.40 11.44
C LYS A 302 8.65 16.55 11.35
N THR A 303 7.96 15.69 10.61
CA THR A 303 6.50 15.69 10.50
C THR A 303 5.83 15.48 11.86
N TYR A 304 6.34 14.56 12.68
CA TYR A 304 5.82 14.32 14.03
C TYR A 304 5.90 15.58 14.90
N ARG A 305 7.02 16.30 14.92
CA ARG A 305 7.18 17.55 15.66
C ARG A 305 6.26 18.67 15.16
N GLU A 306 6.10 18.79 13.86
CA GLU A 306 5.19 19.78 13.26
C GLU A 306 3.73 19.52 13.68
N TRP A 307 3.35 18.27 13.85
CA TRP A 307 1.98 17.88 14.18
C TRP A 307 1.73 17.68 15.68
N GLU A 308 2.76 17.56 16.52
CA GLU A 308 2.65 17.26 17.95
C GLU A 308 1.66 18.19 18.68
N ASN A 309 1.71 19.50 18.40
CA ASN A 309 0.81 20.48 18.98
C ASN A 309 -0.63 20.39 18.45
N THR A 310 -0.84 19.70 17.35
CA THR A 310 -2.16 19.51 16.73
C THR A 310 -2.87 18.31 17.35
N PHE A 311 -2.15 17.27 17.75
CA PHE A 311 -2.74 16.03 18.26
C PHE A 311 -3.73 16.28 19.41
N SER A 312 -3.37 17.08 20.40
CA SER A 312 -4.26 17.39 21.52
C SER A 312 -5.52 18.17 21.10
N LYS A 313 -5.42 19.01 20.07
CA LYS A 313 -6.56 19.79 19.54
C LYS A 313 -7.60 18.90 18.87
N ILE A 314 -7.18 17.78 18.31
CA ILE A 314 -8.05 16.81 17.62
C ILE A 314 -8.37 15.58 18.50
N GLY A 315 -8.05 15.63 19.78
CA GLY A 315 -8.36 14.56 20.73
C GLY A 315 -7.47 13.33 20.64
N LEU A 316 -6.27 13.43 20.06
CA LEU A 316 -5.28 12.36 19.99
C LEU A 316 -4.22 12.52 21.08
N ASP A 317 -3.84 11.42 21.74
CA ASP A 317 -2.66 11.38 22.59
C ASP A 317 -1.40 11.21 21.72
N LYS A 318 -0.45 12.12 21.88
CA LYS A 318 0.82 12.10 21.15
C LYS A 318 1.61 10.79 21.34
N ASN A 319 1.53 10.18 22.53
CA ASN A 319 2.20 8.92 22.82
C ASN A 319 1.54 7.75 22.07
N VAL A 320 0.21 7.79 21.89
CA VAL A 320 -0.51 6.81 21.06
C VAL A 320 -0.05 6.92 19.62
N VAL A 321 -0.01 8.12 19.04
CA VAL A 321 0.49 8.35 17.67
C VAL A 321 1.95 7.91 17.54
N LEU A 322 2.80 8.24 18.50
CA LEU A 322 4.20 7.82 18.51
C LEU A 322 4.32 6.29 18.46
N ASN A 323 3.55 5.57 19.27
CA ASN A 323 3.56 4.12 19.30
C ASN A 323 3.01 3.52 17.99
N GLU A 324 1.95 4.08 17.41
CA GLU A 324 1.44 3.67 16.10
C GLU A 324 2.52 3.72 15.02
N LEU A 325 3.26 4.84 14.95
CA LEU A 325 4.35 5.01 13.99
C LEU A 325 5.47 3.97 14.21
N LEU A 326 5.88 3.78 15.47
CA LEU A 326 6.92 2.82 15.80
C LEU A 326 6.49 1.37 15.58
N ASP A 327 5.22 1.02 15.78
CA ASP A 327 4.67 -0.32 15.51
C ASP A 327 4.61 -0.59 14.01
N SER A 328 4.24 0.40 13.22
CA SER A 328 4.25 0.30 11.75
C SER A 328 5.67 0.12 11.21
N ILE A 329 6.65 0.83 11.77
CA ILE A 329 8.06 0.65 11.44
C ILE A 329 8.53 -0.77 11.82
N ASP A 330 8.20 -1.26 13.01
CA ASP A 330 8.55 -2.61 13.48
C ASP A 330 7.98 -3.69 12.56
N TYR A 331 6.71 -3.55 12.21
CA TYR A 331 6.05 -4.45 11.25
C TYR A 331 6.82 -4.54 9.93
N THR A 332 7.20 -3.39 9.39
CA THR A 332 7.94 -3.31 8.14
C THR A 332 9.35 -3.90 8.25
N TYR A 333 10.05 -3.64 9.36
CA TYR A 333 11.36 -4.23 9.61
C TYR A 333 11.31 -5.75 9.62
N LYS A 334 10.28 -6.34 10.21
CA LYS A 334 10.07 -7.80 10.22
C LYS A 334 9.85 -8.39 8.84
N LEU A 335 9.19 -7.66 7.95
CA LEU A 335 8.89 -8.16 6.60
C LEU A 335 10.06 -8.06 5.62
N ARG A 336 11.12 -7.31 5.95
CA ARG A 336 12.25 -7.11 5.05
C ARG A 336 12.88 -8.42 4.60
N GLY A 337 12.96 -8.64 3.29
CA GLY A 337 13.51 -9.84 2.67
C GLY A 337 12.52 -10.98 2.53
N SER A 338 11.30 -10.85 3.05
CA SER A 338 10.24 -11.86 2.90
C SER A 338 9.72 -11.93 1.47
N VAL A 339 9.24 -13.11 1.09
CA VAL A 339 8.64 -13.41 -0.21
C VAL A 339 7.16 -13.70 -0.05
N PHE A 340 6.35 -13.21 -0.97
CA PHE A 340 4.90 -13.43 -0.96
C PHE A 340 4.33 -13.59 -2.37
N GLU A 341 3.14 -14.17 -2.45
CA GLU A 341 2.46 -14.42 -3.70
C GLU A 341 1.82 -13.13 -4.26
N LYS A 342 1.82 -12.98 -5.58
CA LYS A 342 1.09 -11.91 -6.26
C LYS A 342 -0.40 -12.20 -6.21
N MET A 343 -1.21 -11.25 -5.73
CA MET A 343 -2.66 -11.37 -5.75
C MET A 343 -3.20 -11.48 -7.18
N SER A 344 -3.96 -12.53 -7.43
CA SER A 344 -4.73 -12.69 -8.68
C SER A 344 -6.08 -11.96 -8.63
N ASN A 345 -6.65 -11.73 -7.44
CA ASN A 345 -7.95 -11.09 -7.26
C ASN A 345 -7.93 -10.15 -6.04
N ARG A 346 -7.85 -8.86 -6.30
CA ARG A 346 -7.69 -7.79 -5.28
C ARG A 346 -8.86 -7.67 -4.28
N PHE A 347 -9.94 -8.38 -4.46
CA PHE A 347 -11.17 -8.16 -3.67
C PHE A 347 -11.48 -9.25 -2.66
N LEU A 348 -10.81 -10.40 -2.68
CA LEU A 348 -11.31 -11.57 -1.98
C LEU A 348 -10.27 -12.43 -1.23
N GLN A 349 -8.97 -12.16 -1.33
CA GLN A 349 -7.95 -13.03 -0.73
C GLN A 349 -6.83 -12.23 -0.08
N ASP A 350 -6.53 -12.59 1.16
CA ASP A 350 -5.33 -12.16 1.85
C ASP A 350 -4.11 -12.87 1.26
N THR A 351 -3.08 -12.12 0.91
CA THR A 351 -1.84 -12.69 0.41
C THR A 351 -0.95 -13.09 1.57
N LYS A 352 -0.54 -14.35 1.61
CA LYS A 352 0.34 -14.88 2.65
C LYS A 352 1.81 -14.58 2.36
N VAL A 353 2.60 -14.44 3.42
CA VAL A 353 4.05 -14.55 3.33
C VAL A 353 4.39 -16.01 3.05
N LEU A 354 5.11 -16.27 1.96
CA LEU A 354 5.48 -17.61 1.51
C LEU A 354 6.85 -18.05 2.04
N ALA A 355 7.76 -17.09 2.23
CA ALA A 355 9.05 -17.31 2.87
C ALA A 355 9.46 -16.07 3.67
N TYR A 356 9.86 -16.26 4.91
CA TYR A 356 10.18 -15.18 5.82
C TYR A 356 11.63 -14.74 5.68
N GLY A 357 11.88 -13.43 5.62
CA GLY A 357 13.23 -12.86 5.61
C GLY A 357 13.82 -12.74 7.02
N LEU A 358 15.12 -12.42 7.08
CA LEU A 358 15.82 -12.16 8.35
C LEU A 358 15.34 -10.87 9.04
N GLY A 359 14.59 -10.02 8.31
CA GLY A 359 14.15 -8.72 8.79
C GLY A 359 15.27 -7.68 8.77
N LYS A 360 14.98 -6.53 9.37
CA LYS A 360 15.95 -5.45 9.61
C LYS A 360 16.27 -5.42 11.11
N PHE A 361 17.54 -5.46 11.46
CA PHE A 361 18.02 -5.28 12.83
C PHE A 361 19.06 -4.17 12.90
N GLN A 362 19.07 -3.47 14.03
CA GLN A 362 19.77 -2.19 14.23
C GLN A 362 21.07 -2.36 15.00
N ASN A 363 21.89 -1.31 14.95
CA ASN A 363 23.13 -1.24 15.69
C ASN A 363 22.86 -0.80 17.14
N ILE A 364 23.32 -1.57 18.13
CA ILE A 364 23.19 -1.18 19.56
C ILE A 364 24.06 0.00 19.95
N GLN A 365 25.02 0.39 19.10
CA GLN A 365 25.98 1.47 19.39
C GLN A 365 25.45 2.85 19.00
N GLU A 366 24.16 2.94 18.60
CA GLU A 366 23.53 4.24 18.33
C GLU A 366 23.47 5.11 19.59
N LYS A 367 23.95 6.35 19.45
CA LYS A 367 23.94 7.32 20.53
C LYS A 367 22.53 7.83 20.82
N PRO A 368 22.24 8.27 22.04
CA PRO A 368 20.98 8.92 22.36
C PRO A 368 20.70 10.15 21.48
N PHE A 369 19.44 10.35 21.15
CA PHE A 369 18.97 11.50 20.39
C PHE A 369 18.27 12.51 21.28
N ASN A 370 18.40 13.79 20.98
CA ASN A 370 17.63 14.87 21.65
C ASN A 370 16.20 14.98 21.13
N ASP A 371 15.89 14.31 20.04
CA ASP A 371 14.59 14.30 19.39
C ASP A 371 13.71 13.18 19.95
N ILE A 372 12.47 13.49 20.31
CA ILE A 372 11.56 12.58 21.00
C ILE A 372 11.28 11.34 20.15
N PHE A 373 10.96 11.52 18.86
CA PHE A 373 10.67 10.40 17.96
C PHE A 373 11.92 9.53 17.75
N MET A 374 13.06 10.17 17.44
CA MET A 374 14.31 9.45 17.20
C MET A 374 14.81 8.69 18.43
N GLU A 375 14.65 9.26 19.62
CA GLU A 375 15.03 8.58 20.86
C GLU A 375 14.07 7.41 21.15
N ALA A 376 12.77 7.56 20.95
CA ALA A 376 11.82 6.48 21.10
C ALA A 376 12.09 5.34 20.11
N TRP A 377 12.44 5.69 18.86
CA TRP A 377 12.91 4.73 17.86
C TRP A 377 14.17 3.99 18.33
N ARG A 378 15.18 4.71 18.83
CA ARG A 378 16.41 4.12 19.36
C ARG A 378 16.12 3.16 20.52
N GLN A 379 15.30 3.57 21.49
CA GLN A 379 14.91 2.74 22.62
C GLN A 379 14.22 1.45 22.18
N LYS A 380 13.35 1.53 21.18
CA LYS A 380 12.61 0.36 20.67
C LYS A 380 13.47 -0.59 19.84
N PHE A 381 14.39 -0.05 19.01
CA PHE A 381 15.06 -0.82 17.98
C PHE A 381 16.56 -1.02 18.18
N CYS A 382 17.21 -0.21 19.02
CA CYS A 382 18.65 -0.28 19.24
C CYS A 382 19.03 -0.72 20.67
N VAL A 383 18.07 -0.81 21.59
CA VAL A 383 18.33 -1.21 22.99
C VAL A 383 17.75 -2.61 23.23
N PRO A 384 18.61 -3.62 23.47
CA PRO A 384 18.18 -4.98 23.78
C PRO A 384 17.41 -5.05 25.11
N LYS A 385 16.45 -5.97 25.22
CA LYS A 385 15.65 -6.21 26.41
C LYS A 385 16.06 -7.51 27.10
N GLY A 386 16.29 -7.44 28.40
CA GLY A 386 16.58 -8.61 29.23
C GLY A 386 17.92 -9.27 28.92
N LYS A 387 17.98 -10.60 29.03
CA LYS A 387 19.19 -11.38 28.74
C LYS A 387 19.47 -11.45 27.25
N VAL A 388 20.75 -11.38 26.89
CA VAL A 388 21.20 -11.42 25.49
C VAL A 388 22.12 -12.59 25.23
N LYS A 389 22.02 -13.10 23.99
CA LYS A 389 22.93 -14.10 23.42
C LYS A 389 23.74 -13.47 22.32
N TYR A 390 24.99 -13.88 22.17
CA TYR A 390 25.91 -13.34 21.17
C TYR A 390 26.28 -14.42 20.15
N TYR A 391 26.32 -14.05 18.88
CA TYR A 391 26.73 -14.88 17.77
C TYR A 391 27.72 -14.12 16.90
N GLU A 392 28.61 -14.83 16.23
CA GLU A 392 29.57 -14.15 15.35
C GLU A 392 28.87 -13.46 14.18
N LYS A 393 29.26 -12.24 13.89
CA LYS A 393 28.85 -11.52 12.70
C LYS A 393 29.94 -11.66 11.65
N PHE A 394 29.74 -12.53 10.67
CA PHE A 394 30.63 -12.67 9.55
C PHE A 394 30.51 -11.48 8.59
N ASP A 395 31.63 -11.13 7.96
CA ASP A 395 31.74 -10.03 6.99
C ASP A 395 31.75 -10.60 5.57
N GLY A 396 30.58 -10.79 5.01
CA GLY A 396 30.41 -11.41 3.69
C GLY A 396 29.17 -10.91 2.98
N SER A 397 28.62 -11.77 2.14
CA SER A 397 27.39 -11.50 1.41
C SER A 397 26.26 -12.39 1.92
N CYS A 398 25.15 -11.78 2.34
CA CYS A 398 23.99 -12.48 2.87
C CYS A 398 23.22 -13.20 1.75
N ILE A 399 23.09 -14.52 1.86
CA ILE A 399 22.43 -15.41 0.91
C ILE A 399 21.22 -16.04 1.57
N TYR A 400 20.11 -16.09 0.85
CA TYR A 400 18.85 -16.70 1.27
C TYR A 400 18.59 -17.97 0.45
N GLN A 401 18.43 -19.09 1.14
CA GLN A 401 17.89 -20.33 0.60
C GLN A 401 16.47 -20.50 1.12
N TYR A 402 15.50 -20.61 0.24
CA TYR A 402 14.09 -20.83 0.62
C TYR A 402 13.39 -21.72 -0.39
N LYS A 403 12.27 -22.30 0.01
CA LYS A 403 11.48 -23.22 -0.81
C LYS A 403 10.04 -22.75 -0.91
N ILE A 404 9.48 -22.76 -2.10
CA ILE A 404 8.09 -22.40 -2.37
C ILE A 404 7.52 -23.39 -3.39
N ASP A 405 6.40 -24.03 -3.06
CA ASP A 405 5.73 -25.03 -3.90
C ASP A 405 6.70 -26.15 -4.34
N GLY A 406 7.57 -26.59 -3.45
CA GLY A 406 8.57 -27.62 -3.72
C GLY A 406 9.81 -27.17 -4.50
N VAL A 407 9.86 -25.92 -4.98
CA VAL A 407 11.00 -25.36 -5.73
C VAL A 407 11.92 -24.59 -4.78
N GLU A 408 13.21 -24.90 -4.84
CA GLU A 408 14.24 -24.23 -4.05
C GLU A 408 14.83 -23.03 -4.79
N TYR A 409 15.02 -21.93 -4.06
CA TYR A 409 15.58 -20.67 -4.56
C TYR A 409 16.79 -20.25 -3.74
N TRP A 410 17.80 -19.75 -4.45
CA TRP A 410 19.00 -19.13 -3.89
C TRP A 410 19.09 -17.68 -4.35
N THR A 411 19.09 -16.73 -3.43
CA THR A 411 19.06 -15.31 -3.76
C THR A 411 19.88 -14.48 -2.76
N THR A 412 20.22 -13.26 -3.11
CA THR A 412 20.63 -12.26 -2.11
C THR A 412 19.39 -11.57 -1.55
N ARG A 413 19.55 -10.88 -0.43
CA ARG A 413 18.47 -10.04 0.15
C ARG A 413 17.92 -9.00 -0.83
N GLY A 414 18.76 -8.41 -1.66
CA GLY A 414 18.40 -7.33 -2.58
C GLY A 414 18.06 -7.78 -3.99
N SER A 415 18.41 -9.00 -4.39
CA SER A 415 18.06 -9.53 -5.70
C SER A 415 16.69 -10.19 -5.64
N GLY A 416 15.75 -9.63 -6.38
CA GLY A 416 14.43 -10.24 -6.52
C GLY A 416 14.35 -11.27 -7.64
N GLN A 417 15.34 -11.35 -8.52
CA GLN A 417 15.27 -12.18 -9.71
C GLN A 417 16.60 -12.91 -9.95
N GLU A 418 17.39 -12.45 -10.84
CA GLU A 418 18.63 -13.12 -11.22
C GLU A 418 19.78 -12.58 -10.38
N LEU A 419 20.54 -13.49 -9.79
CA LEU A 419 21.88 -13.17 -9.37
C LEU A 419 22.68 -12.88 -10.66
N LEU A 420 23.53 -11.86 -10.62
CA LEU A 420 24.52 -11.68 -11.67
C LEU A 420 25.24 -13.01 -11.87
N GLU A 421 25.51 -13.41 -13.12
CA GLU A 421 26.13 -14.69 -13.44
C GLU A 421 27.40 -14.96 -12.63
N GLU A 422 28.22 -13.93 -12.46
CA GLU A 422 29.42 -13.96 -11.61
C GLU A 422 29.11 -14.33 -10.15
N PHE A 423 28.01 -13.84 -9.61
CA PHE A 423 27.59 -14.14 -8.23
C PHE A 423 27.04 -15.55 -8.09
N ASN A 424 26.30 -16.04 -9.09
CA ASN A 424 25.86 -17.41 -9.16
C ASN A 424 27.05 -18.40 -9.14
N ILE A 425 28.08 -18.12 -9.92
CA ILE A 425 29.32 -18.92 -9.95
C ILE A 425 29.96 -18.98 -8.55
N LYS A 426 30.00 -17.87 -7.82
CA LYS A 426 30.52 -17.85 -6.44
C LYS A 426 29.69 -18.71 -5.49
N ILE A 427 28.37 -18.66 -5.60
CA ILE A 427 27.48 -19.48 -4.76
C ILE A 427 27.65 -20.97 -5.07
N GLU A 428 27.69 -21.37 -6.34
CA GLU A 428 27.87 -22.77 -6.71
C GLU A 428 29.24 -23.32 -6.23
N LYS A 429 30.31 -22.53 -6.36
CA LYS A 429 31.62 -22.89 -5.77
C LYS A 429 31.54 -23.02 -4.24
N ALA A 430 30.88 -22.10 -3.58
CA ALA A 430 30.77 -22.12 -2.13
C ALA A 430 29.93 -23.30 -1.61
N LYS A 431 28.92 -23.75 -2.35
CA LYS A 431 28.11 -24.93 -2.01
C LYS A 431 28.98 -26.20 -1.89
N LEU A 432 29.98 -26.35 -2.76
CA LEU A 432 30.89 -27.48 -2.75
C LEU A 432 31.73 -27.58 -1.46
N ASN A 433 31.98 -26.43 -0.81
CA ASN A 433 32.81 -26.33 0.40
C ASN A 433 31.97 -26.12 1.67
N SER A 434 30.66 -26.35 1.61
CA SER A 434 29.72 -25.99 2.68
C SER A 434 28.83 -27.17 3.06
N THR A 435 28.47 -27.25 4.33
CA THR A 435 27.37 -28.12 4.80
C THR A 435 26.06 -27.34 4.60
N LEU A 436 25.29 -27.75 3.61
CA LEU A 436 23.99 -27.16 3.33
C LEU A 436 22.92 -27.81 4.22
N LEU A 437 21.97 -26.98 4.67
CA LEU A 437 20.83 -27.44 5.45
C LEU A 437 19.64 -27.66 4.53
N GLU A 438 18.80 -28.64 4.87
CA GLU A 438 17.53 -28.85 4.18
C GLU A 438 16.54 -27.74 4.55
N VAL A 439 15.91 -27.16 3.53
CA VAL A 439 14.89 -26.12 3.69
C VAL A 439 13.51 -26.68 3.40
N GLN A 440 12.55 -26.42 4.28
CA GLN A 440 11.14 -26.78 4.12
C GLN A 440 10.36 -25.65 3.45
N ASP A 441 9.20 -25.97 2.86
CA ASP A 441 8.31 -24.94 2.33
C ASP A 441 7.91 -23.94 3.42
N GLY A 442 8.03 -22.65 3.13
CA GLY A 442 7.76 -21.55 4.07
C GLY A 442 8.95 -21.15 4.96
N ASP A 443 9.98 -21.99 5.06
CA ASP A 443 11.22 -21.66 5.77
C ASP A 443 12.21 -20.93 4.86
N THR A 444 13.11 -20.18 5.49
CA THR A 444 14.29 -19.60 4.85
C THR A 444 15.51 -19.92 5.69
N ILE A 445 16.53 -20.47 5.07
CA ILE A 445 17.87 -20.57 5.68
C ILE A 445 18.71 -19.40 5.17
N VAL A 446 19.28 -18.67 6.09
CA VAL A 446 20.15 -17.53 5.80
C VAL A 446 21.60 -17.95 5.99
N TYR A 447 22.40 -17.70 4.96
CA TYR A 447 23.84 -17.95 4.99
C TYR A 447 24.61 -16.65 4.81
N GLU A 448 25.86 -16.64 5.30
CA GLU A 448 26.85 -15.66 4.89
C GLU A 448 27.84 -16.31 3.96
N LEU A 449 28.00 -15.76 2.75
CA LEU A 449 29.02 -16.16 1.79
C LEU A 449 30.33 -15.46 2.15
N ILE A 450 31.33 -16.23 2.59
CA ILE A 450 32.66 -15.73 2.96
C ILE A 450 33.76 -16.46 2.17
N GLY A 451 34.95 -15.88 2.13
CA GLY A 451 36.13 -16.48 1.52
C GLY A 451 37.01 -15.45 0.83
N LYS A 452 38.22 -15.90 0.38
CA LYS A 452 39.23 -15.02 -0.23
C LYS A 452 38.72 -14.23 -1.45
N ASP A 453 37.80 -14.82 -2.22
CA ASP A 453 37.22 -14.22 -3.42
C ASP A 453 35.92 -13.40 -3.14
N ASN A 454 35.55 -13.24 -1.87
CA ASN A 454 34.39 -12.45 -1.43
C ASN A 454 34.77 -11.53 -0.25
N LYS A 455 35.92 -10.84 -0.35
CA LYS A 455 36.43 -9.93 0.68
C LYS A 455 35.61 -8.65 0.69
N ILE A 456 35.11 -8.24 1.86
CA ILE A 456 34.54 -6.91 2.12
C ILE A 456 35.55 -6.10 2.93
N VAL A 457 35.74 -6.44 4.21
CA VAL A 457 36.74 -5.80 5.09
C VAL A 457 37.59 -6.83 5.79
N VAL A 458 36.95 -7.85 6.33
CA VAL A 458 37.62 -8.98 6.98
C VAL A 458 38.29 -9.84 5.91
N GLU A 459 39.53 -10.26 6.20
CA GLU A 459 40.31 -11.06 5.29
C GLU A 459 40.17 -12.55 5.64
N TYR A 460 39.48 -13.30 4.78
CA TYR A 460 39.39 -14.75 4.86
C TYR A 460 40.42 -15.38 3.93
N LYS A 461 41.18 -16.33 4.43
CA LYS A 461 42.23 -17.04 3.66
C LYS A 461 41.69 -18.28 2.93
N ASP A 462 40.58 -18.79 3.42
CA ASP A 462 39.97 -20.02 2.89
C ASP A 462 39.22 -19.75 1.57
N ASP A 463 38.92 -20.86 0.87
CA ASP A 463 38.05 -20.82 -0.30
C ASP A 463 36.61 -20.38 0.07
N LEU A 464 35.83 -20.02 -0.96
CA LEU A 464 34.44 -19.62 -0.77
C LEU A 464 33.64 -20.71 -0.04
N LYS A 465 32.89 -20.29 0.99
CA LYS A 465 31.96 -21.15 1.74
C LYS A 465 30.73 -20.38 2.22
N LEU A 466 29.65 -21.10 2.41
CA LEU A 466 28.39 -20.63 2.97
C LEU A 466 28.32 -21.04 4.45
N ILE A 467 28.24 -20.05 5.34
CA ILE A 467 28.06 -20.27 6.78
C ILE A 467 26.59 -20.09 7.12
N PRO A 468 25.87 -21.12 7.64
CA PRO A 468 24.49 -20.95 8.05
C PRO A 468 24.42 -20.03 9.27
N ILE A 469 23.62 -18.97 9.16
CA ILE A 469 23.47 -17.96 10.21
C ILE A 469 22.17 -18.17 10.98
N ALA A 470 21.04 -18.23 10.25
CA ALA A 470 19.73 -18.27 10.85
C ALA A 470 18.72 -19.05 9.99
N LYS A 471 17.70 -19.56 10.67
CA LYS A 471 16.47 -20.06 10.07
C LYS A 471 15.33 -19.08 10.39
N CYS A 472 14.61 -18.67 9.37
CA CYS A 472 13.47 -17.74 9.48
C CYS A 472 12.19 -18.44 9.05
N ASN A 473 11.12 -18.28 9.81
CA ASN A 473 9.78 -18.78 9.49
C ASN A 473 8.70 -17.91 10.17
N GLU A 474 7.46 -18.34 10.13
CA GLU A 474 6.32 -17.65 10.75
C GLU A 474 6.49 -17.41 12.26
N ILE A 475 7.17 -18.34 12.95
CA ILE A 475 7.40 -18.26 14.41
C ILE A 475 8.45 -17.18 14.74
N GLY A 476 9.41 -16.96 13.83
CA GLY A 476 10.47 -15.96 14.02
C GLY A 476 11.83 -16.41 13.48
N VAL A 477 12.87 -15.88 14.09
CA VAL A 477 14.27 -16.13 13.70
C VAL A 477 14.98 -17.02 14.73
N THR A 478 15.46 -18.16 14.28
CA THR A 478 16.29 -19.07 15.09
C THR A 478 17.73 -18.98 14.60
N MET A 479 18.66 -18.63 15.49
CA MET A 479 20.09 -18.62 15.18
C MET A 479 20.63 -20.03 15.06
N LEU A 480 21.40 -20.28 14.00
CA LEU A 480 22.00 -21.60 13.69
C LEU A 480 23.46 -21.70 14.13
N GLN A 481 24.05 -20.57 14.50
CA GLN A 481 25.42 -20.48 14.97
C GLN A 481 25.52 -20.87 16.46
N LYS A 482 26.71 -21.22 16.89
CA LYS A 482 27.03 -21.46 18.31
C LYS A 482 27.05 -20.12 19.07
N GLU A 483 26.39 -20.10 20.23
CA GLU A 483 26.42 -18.96 21.15
C GLU A 483 27.84 -18.68 21.68
N ILE A 484 28.23 -17.44 21.66
CA ILE A 484 29.49 -16.93 22.23
C ILE A 484 29.21 -16.39 23.63
N LYS A 485 29.75 -17.07 24.64
CA LYS A 485 29.51 -16.69 26.06
C LYS A 485 30.23 -15.42 26.48
N ASN A 486 31.42 -15.17 25.93
CA ASN A 486 32.29 -14.05 26.30
C ASN A 486 32.69 -13.27 25.05
N PRO A 487 31.84 -12.36 24.54
CA PRO A 487 32.16 -11.56 23.37
C PRO A 487 33.31 -10.59 23.69
N ASN A 488 34.31 -10.53 22.83
CA ASN A 488 35.46 -9.64 22.96
C ASN A 488 35.49 -8.58 21.87
N MET A 489 35.18 -7.35 22.24
CA MET A 489 35.12 -6.20 21.33
C MET A 489 36.50 -5.69 20.86
N SER A 490 37.58 -6.20 21.43
CA SER A 490 38.94 -5.84 21.05
C SER A 490 39.56 -6.80 20.05
N LEU A 491 38.84 -7.85 19.64
CA LEU A 491 39.35 -8.77 18.62
C LEU A 491 39.54 -8.05 17.29
N GLU A 492 40.65 -8.41 16.63
CA GLU A 492 40.99 -7.96 15.30
C GLU A 492 40.49 -8.98 14.25
N ASN A 493 40.34 -8.51 13.01
CA ASN A 493 39.91 -9.30 11.88
C ASN A 493 38.55 -10.02 12.04
N ILE A 494 37.65 -9.42 12.82
CA ILE A 494 36.22 -9.82 12.87
C ILE A 494 35.34 -8.59 12.72
N GLU A 495 34.18 -8.73 12.08
CA GLU A 495 33.25 -7.62 11.94
C GLU A 495 32.62 -7.25 13.30
N GLY A 496 32.12 -8.25 14.01
CA GLY A 496 31.47 -8.06 15.30
C GLY A 496 30.57 -9.21 15.70
N TYR A 497 29.43 -8.86 16.29
CA TYR A 497 28.48 -9.83 16.83
C TYR A 497 27.05 -9.51 16.39
N ILE A 498 26.26 -10.58 16.16
CA ILE A 498 24.81 -10.53 16.18
C ILE A 498 24.38 -10.78 17.61
N ILE A 499 23.44 -9.99 18.10
CA ILE A 499 22.90 -10.12 19.45
C ILE A 499 21.44 -10.47 19.32
N GLN A 500 20.99 -11.46 20.07
CA GLN A 500 19.59 -11.81 20.22
C GLN A 500 19.15 -11.58 21.65
N ASP A 501 18.11 -10.78 21.87
CA ASP A 501 17.56 -10.53 23.19
C ASP A 501 16.50 -11.58 23.59
N GLU A 502 15.99 -11.50 24.81
CA GLU A 502 14.99 -12.46 25.31
C GLU A 502 13.65 -12.42 24.56
N THR A 503 13.36 -11.35 23.82
CA THR A 503 12.18 -11.26 22.95
C THR A 503 12.39 -11.89 21.57
N GLY A 504 13.60 -12.40 21.31
CA GLY A 504 14.00 -12.95 20.01
C GLY A 504 14.43 -11.88 18.99
N ARG A 505 14.43 -10.61 19.35
CA ARG A 505 14.85 -9.51 18.47
C ARG A 505 16.35 -9.54 18.26
N LEU A 506 16.77 -9.28 17.02
CA LEU A 506 18.16 -9.23 16.63
C LEU A 506 18.70 -7.79 16.62
N PHE A 507 19.99 -7.70 16.96
CA PHE A 507 20.77 -6.47 16.91
C PHE A 507 22.15 -6.78 16.34
N LYS A 508 22.91 -5.76 15.95
CA LYS A 508 24.30 -5.88 15.52
C LYS A 508 25.20 -5.00 16.36
N MET A 509 26.42 -5.47 16.61
CA MET A 509 27.46 -4.76 17.32
C MET A 509 28.79 -4.98 16.61
N LYS A 510 29.46 -3.91 16.21
CA LYS A 510 30.73 -3.96 15.47
C LYS A 510 31.92 -3.78 16.40
N THR A 511 33.02 -4.51 16.13
CA THR A 511 34.25 -4.37 16.92
C THR A 511 34.90 -3.01 16.72
N LYS A 512 35.71 -2.60 17.70
CA LYS A 512 36.50 -1.35 17.60
C LYS A 512 37.47 -1.42 16.43
N TRP A 513 38.08 -2.59 16.20
CA TRP A 513 38.98 -2.83 15.07
C TRP A 513 38.28 -2.58 13.72
N TYR A 514 37.11 -3.17 13.55
CA TYR A 514 36.33 -3.03 12.31
C TYR A 514 35.91 -1.56 12.07
N LEU A 515 35.43 -0.89 13.13
CA LEU A 515 35.06 0.54 13.04
C LEU A 515 36.28 1.43 12.74
N ASN A 516 37.46 1.15 13.32
CA ASN A 516 38.67 1.92 13.06
C ASN A 516 39.20 1.68 11.65
N LYS A 517 39.23 0.44 11.16
CA LYS A 517 39.68 0.11 9.80
C LYS A 517 38.82 0.85 8.75
N HIS A 518 37.55 1.06 9.03
CA HIS A 518 36.65 1.85 8.18
C HIS A 518 36.87 3.35 8.29
N LYS A 519 37.26 3.89 9.46
CA LYS A 519 37.60 5.32 9.61
C LYS A 519 38.77 5.74 8.72
N PHE A 520 39.73 4.85 8.47
CA PHE A 520 40.88 5.10 7.61
C PHE A 520 40.58 4.99 6.11
N LEU A 521 39.47 4.41 5.71
CA LEU A 521 39.04 4.41 4.33
C LEU A 521 38.32 5.73 4.06
N SER A 522 39.10 6.73 3.60
CA SER A 522 38.52 7.97 3.08
C SER A 522 37.40 7.61 2.12
N ILE A 523 36.20 8.11 2.41
CA ILE A 523 35.05 7.85 1.55
C ILE A 523 35.26 8.68 0.30
N SER A 524 35.70 8.02 -0.78
CA SER A 524 35.73 8.65 -2.09
C SER A 524 34.31 8.84 -2.59
N ASP A 525 34.10 9.89 -3.37
CA ASP A 525 32.83 10.14 -4.07
C ASP A 525 32.34 8.91 -4.84
N SER A 526 33.28 8.19 -5.48
CA SER A 526 32.99 6.94 -6.18
C SER A 526 32.36 5.87 -5.26
N LYS A 527 32.85 5.71 -4.02
CA LYS A 527 32.27 4.75 -3.07
C LYS A 527 30.85 5.14 -2.62
N ILE A 528 30.60 6.44 -2.42
CA ILE A 528 29.26 6.94 -2.10
C ILE A 528 28.31 6.66 -3.26
N ILE A 529 28.74 7.01 -4.47
CA ILE A 529 27.96 6.81 -5.68
C ILE A 529 27.67 5.32 -5.92
N ASP A 530 28.68 4.46 -5.79
CA ASP A 530 28.52 3.01 -5.93
C ASP A 530 27.58 2.44 -4.85
N ALA A 531 27.64 2.94 -3.61
CA ALA A 531 26.74 2.51 -2.54
C ALA A 531 25.28 2.93 -2.81
N ILE A 532 25.07 4.13 -3.35
CA ILE A 532 23.73 4.59 -3.75
C ILE A 532 23.21 3.70 -4.90
N ASP A 533 24.02 3.49 -5.94
CA ASP A 533 23.64 2.72 -7.12
C ASP A 533 23.41 1.22 -6.84
N ASN A 534 24.07 0.68 -5.82
CA ASN A 534 23.94 -0.72 -5.38
C ASN A 534 22.98 -0.90 -4.20
N ASN A 535 22.30 0.18 -3.78
CA ASN A 535 21.35 0.14 -2.66
C ASN A 535 21.94 -0.36 -1.32
N SER A 536 23.21 -0.07 -1.07
CA SER A 536 23.98 -0.44 0.12
C SER A 536 24.35 0.77 0.99
N ILE A 537 23.64 1.89 0.81
CA ILE A 537 23.96 3.14 1.49
C ILE A 537 23.78 3.06 3.01
N ASP A 538 22.82 2.25 3.49
CA ASP A 538 22.61 2.02 4.93
C ASP A 538 23.83 1.37 5.57
N ASP A 539 24.46 0.43 4.86
CA ASP A 539 25.69 -0.21 5.29
C ASP A 539 26.83 0.81 5.32
N LEU A 540 26.96 1.63 4.29
CA LEU A 540 27.94 2.71 4.24
C LEU A 540 27.72 3.70 5.39
N MET A 541 26.50 4.19 5.60
CA MET A 541 26.15 5.12 6.69
C MET A 541 26.45 4.55 8.08
N SER A 542 26.27 3.24 8.27
CA SER A 542 26.57 2.58 9.53
C SER A 542 28.10 2.43 9.79
N MET A 543 28.91 2.60 8.76
CA MET A 543 30.37 2.40 8.81
C MET A 543 31.14 3.70 8.96
N VAL A 544 30.54 4.83 8.64
CA VAL A 544 31.24 6.12 8.56
C VAL A 544 30.91 7.01 9.72
N ASP A 545 31.86 7.88 10.06
CA ASP A 545 31.66 8.91 11.07
C ASP A 545 30.57 9.90 10.61
N ALA A 546 29.83 10.45 11.57
CA ALA A 546 28.77 11.42 11.30
C ALA A 546 29.23 12.65 10.50
N THR A 547 30.52 12.99 10.56
CA THR A 547 31.12 14.10 9.78
C THR A 547 31.05 13.87 8.27
N PHE A 548 30.91 12.61 7.80
CA PHE A 548 30.78 12.30 6.37
C PHE A 548 29.31 12.20 5.92
N HIS A 549 28.37 12.26 6.83
CA HIS A 549 26.94 12.12 6.51
C HIS A 549 26.46 13.23 5.60
N ASP A 550 26.92 14.45 5.77
CA ASP A 550 26.53 15.60 4.92
C ASP A 550 26.95 15.39 3.47
N LYS A 551 28.13 14.82 3.26
CA LYS A 551 28.61 14.46 1.92
C LYS A 551 27.76 13.35 1.27
N ILE A 552 27.37 12.37 2.06
CA ILE A 552 26.48 11.29 1.60
C ILE A 552 25.10 11.85 1.27
N PHE A 553 24.54 12.71 2.13
CA PHE A 553 23.25 13.35 1.91
C PHE A 553 23.24 14.22 0.65
N TYR A 554 24.33 14.93 0.35
CA TYR A 554 24.45 15.68 -0.89
C TYR A 554 24.24 14.79 -2.13
N TYR A 555 24.94 13.64 -2.22
CA TYR A 555 24.77 12.72 -3.34
C TYR A 555 23.40 12.06 -3.39
N LEU A 556 22.80 11.80 -2.24
CA LEU A 556 21.45 11.28 -2.15
C LEU A 556 20.39 12.27 -2.64
N ASP A 557 20.56 13.54 -2.32
CA ASP A 557 19.66 14.59 -2.82
C ASP A 557 19.76 14.73 -4.34
N ILE A 558 20.97 14.64 -4.88
CA ILE A 558 21.16 14.60 -6.35
C ILE A 558 20.43 13.37 -6.94
N HIS A 559 20.59 12.20 -6.33
CA HIS A 559 19.94 10.98 -6.79
C HIS A 559 18.40 11.09 -6.72
N LYS A 560 17.86 11.54 -5.58
CA LYS A 560 16.44 11.77 -5.35
C LYS A 560 15.84 12.75 -6.37
N ASN A 561 16.53 13.88 -6.59
CA ASN A 561 16.11 14.89 -7.56
C ASN A 561 16.10 14.34 -8.99
N ASN A 562 17.07 13.51 -9.36
CA ASN A 562 17.11 12.89 -10.68
C ASN A 562 16.05 11.80 -10.84
N LEU A 563 15.74 11.05 -9.80
CA LEU A 563 14.59 10.12 -9.79
C LEU A 563 13.27 10.86 -9.95
N GLN A 564 13.12 12.01 -9.29
CA GLN A 564 11.91 12.83 -9.47
C GLN A 564 11.79 13.36 -10.89
N LYS A 565 12.87 13.92 -11.44
CA LYS A 565 12.93 14.35 -12.85
C LYS A 565 12.64 13.21 -13.83
N LYS A 566 13.05 11.98 -13.51
CA LYS A 566 12.70 10.79 -14.30
C LYS A 566 11.21 10.51 -14.26
N LYS A 567 10.60 10.53 -13.07
CA LYS A 567 9.14 10.35 -12.92
C LYS A 567 8.36 11.40 -13.71
N ASP A 568 8.81 12.64 -13.68
CA ASP A 568 8.17 13.73 -14.45
C ASP A 568 8.33 13.51 -15.96
N ALA A 569 9.48 13.04 -16.40
CA ALA A 569 9.71 12.69 -17.80
C ALA A 569 8.87 11.47 -18.24
N GLU A 570 8.66 10.49 -17.36
CA GLU A 570 7.77 9.35 -17.59
C GLU A 570 6.31 9.78 -17.74
N LYS A 571 5.85 10.73 -16.91
CA LYS A 571 4.51 11.32 -17.05
C LYS A 571 4.33 11.99 -18.41
N ILE A 572 5.28 12.85 -18.80
CA ILE A 572 5.27 13.52 -20.10
C ILE A 572 5.25 12.50 -21.25
N MET A 573 6.07 11.44 -21.17
CA MET A 573 6.11 10.38 -22.18
C MET A 573 4.76 9.66 -22.31
N ILE A 574 4.07 9.41 -21.20
CA ILE A 574 2.73 8.78 -21.20
C ILE A 574 1.71 9.71 -21.84
N GLU A 575 1.79 11.01 -21.58
CA GLU A 575 0.85 12.01 -22.12
C GLU A 575 0.99 12.21 -23.64
N VAL A 576 2.22 12.33 -24.12
CA VAL A 576 2.49 12.67 -25.52
C VAL A 576 2.68 11.43 -26.40
N GLY A 577 2.87 10.27 -25.79
CA GLY A 577 3.18 9.02 -26.48
C GLY A 577 4.68 8.81 -26.74
N ARG A 578 5.10 7.54 -26.61
CA ARG A 578 6.53 7.16 -26.65
C ARG A 578 7.27 7.64 -27.90
N LYS A 579 6.65 7.51 -29.09
CA LYS A 579 7.28 7.90 -30.35
C LYS A 579 7.56 9.40 -30.38
N GLU A 580 6.58 10.23 -30.06
CA GLU A 580 6.71 11.68 -30.05
C GLU A 580 7.70 12.16 -28.99
N PHE A 581 7.68 11.58 -27.78
CA PHE A 581 8.60 11.92 -26.71
C PHE A 581 10.07 11.79 -27.13
N PHE A 582 10.44 10.72 -27.86
CA PHE A 582 11.82 10.48 -28.26
C PHE A 582 12.25 11.17 -29.57
N THR A 583 11.33 11.59 -30.41
CA THR A 583 11.64 12.17 -31.73
C THR A 583 11.47 13.68 -31.80
N ASN A 584 10.67 14.29 -30.93
CA ASN A 584 10.43 15.72 -30.95
C ASN A 584 11.44 16.47 -30.09
N LEU A 585 12.16 17.42 -30.71
CA LEU A 585 13.17 18.27 -30.06
C LEU A 585 12.65 19.02 -28.83
N LYS A 586 11.35 19.33 -28.77
CA LYS A 586 10.70 19.97 -27.62
C LYS A 586 10.93 19.18 -26.32
N TYR A 587 11.02 17.86 -26.39
CA TYR A 587 11.18 16.99 -25.23
C TYR A 587 12.62 16.54 -25.00
N SER A 588 13.59 16.99 -25.81
CA SER A 588 14.98 16.54 -25.75
C SER A 588 15.62 16.62 -24.35
N LYS A 589 15.31 17.68 -23.59
CA LYS A 589 15.79 17.85 -22.21
C LYS A 589 15.21 16.83 -21.21
N PHE A 590 14.06 16.24 -21.51
CA PHE A 590 13.43 15.23 -20.65
C PHE A 590 13.89 13.80 -20.98
N VAL A 591 14.40 13.57 -22.19
CA VAL A 591 14.90 12.24 -22.62
C VAL A 591 16.11 11.80 -21.80
N SER A 592 17.00 12.71 -21.44
CA SER A 592 18.13 12.41 -20.54
C SER A 592 17.65 12.01 -19.14
N ASN A 593 16.66 12.74 -18.60
CA ASN A 593 16.07 12.44 -17.30
C ASN A 593 15.36 11.08 -17.31
N PHE A 594 14.62 10.78 -18.37
CA PHE A 594 13.97 9.49 -18.57
C PHE A 594 14.95 8.31 -18.54
N LYS A 595 16.14 8.50 -19.11
CA LYS A 595 17.22 7.49 -19.16
C LYS A 595 17.99 7.34 -17.85
N TYR A 596 17.68 8.12 -16.82
CA TYR A 596 18.36 8.01 -15.54
C TYR A 596 18.15 6.63 -14.91
N ASN A 597 19.23 5.90 -14.69
CA ASN A 597 19.23 4.58 -14.06
C ASN A 597 20.19 4.48 -12.88
N ARG A 598 21.33 5.17 -12.95
CA ARG A 598 22.39 5.13 -11.94
C ARG A 598 23.05 6.49 -11.81
N LEU A 599 23.40 6.85 -10.58
CA LEU A 599 24.04 8.12 -10.25
C LEU A 599 25.41 8.24 -10.94
N LYS A 600 26.16 7.16 -11.01
CA LYS A 600 27.48 7.07 -11.65
C LYS A 600 27.51 7.55 -13.11
N HIS A 601 26.44 7.38 -13.85
CA HIS A 601 26.35 7.78 -15.26
C HIS A 601 25.92 9.24 -15.43
N PHE A 602 25.48 9.91 -14.36
CA PHE A 602 24.92 11.26 -14.41
C PHE A 602 25.81 12.31 -13.75
N ILE A 603 26.68 11.92 -12.83
CA ILE A 603 27.63 12.84 -12.21
C ILE A 603 28.80 13.03 -13.17
N LYS A 604 28.99 14.25 -13.64
CA LYS A 604 30.17 14.63 -14.38
C LYS A 604 31.36 14.76 -13.42
N LYS A 605 32.56 14.56 -13.91
CA LYS A 605 33.80 14.78 -13.12
C LYS A 605 33.89 16.17 -12.49
N GLU A 606 33.21 17.14 -13.09
CA GLU A 606 33.13 18.53 -12.65
C GLU A 606 32.20 18.74 -11.45
N ASP A 607 31.25 17.80 -11.22
CA ASP A 607 30.28 17.82 -10.11
C ASP A 607 30.81 17.09 -8.87
N LEU A 608 32.01 16.48 -8.97
CA LEU A 608 32.66 15.83 -7.84
C LEU A 608 33.22 16.89 -6.90
N ILE A 609 32.81 16.88 -5.66
CA ILE A 609 33.24 17.85 -4.66
C ILE A 609 34.72 17.57 -4.32
N CYS A 610 35.62 18.28 -4.97
CA CYS A 610 37.03 18.27 -4.63
C CYS A 610 37.38 19.09 -3.37
N GLN A 611 36.43 19.48 -2.56
CA GLN A 611 36.67 20.34 -1.39
C GLN A 611 35.83 19.88 -0.22
N TYR A 612 36.42 19.04 0.61
CA TYR A 612 36.30 19.10 2.07
C TYR A 612 37.48 18.40 2.72
#